data_4ca4bbe2d391e0c1efd8ff4748f46053
#
_entry.id   4ca4bbe2d391e0c1efd8ff4748f46053
#
_cell.length_a   1.000
_cell.length_b   1.000
_cell.length_c   1.000
_cell.angle_alpha   90.00
_cell.angle_beta   90.00
_cell.angle_gamma   90.00
#
_symmetry.space_group_name_H-M   'P 1'
#
loop_
_entity.id
_entity.type
_entity.pdbx_description
1 polymer ?
#
loop_
_entity_poly.entity_id
_entity_poly.type
_entity_poly.pdbx_seq_one_letter_code
_entity_poly.pdbx_strand_id
1 'polypeptide(L)'
;MEFGWWTTDPEQGKFQVHAVFHGGNLKWLSKQGHFSSWEPHAPTVEDWDRLVTEADKRMARRLLSPKQYKTLRSLKKRSEL
;
A
#
# COMPACT_ATOMS: atom_id res chain seq x y z
N MET A 1 -7.95 -4.97 6.53
CA MET A 1 -7.34 -5.51 5.28
C MET A 1 -5.94 -4.95 5.09
N GLU A 2 -5.01 -5.82 4.78
CA GLU A 2 -3.62 -5.42 4.63
C GLU A 2 -3.07 -5.77 3.25
N PHE A 3 -2.21 -4.88 2.76
CA PHE A 3 -1.44 -5.10 1.54
C PHE A 3 0.04 -5.01 1.93
N GLY A 4 0.89 -5.75 1.24
CA GLY A 4 2.31 -5.69 1.53
C GLY A 4 3.14 -6.14 0.35
N TRP A 5 4.33 -5.56 0.22
CA TRP A 5 5.27 -5.94 -0.81
C TRP A 5 6.69 -5.53 -0.42
N TRP A 6 7.65 -6.09 -1.12
CA TRP A 6 9.05 -5.69 -1.01
C TRP A 6 9.39 -4.71 -2.13
N THR A 7 10.18 -3.72 -1.79
CA THR A 7 10.68 -2.76 -2.78
C THR A 7 12.16 -2.50 -2.52
N THR A 8 12.84 -1.86 -3.47
CA THR A 8 14.26 -1.60 -3.37
C THR A 8 14.51 -0.11 -3.55
N ASP A 9 15.28 0.47 -2.63
CA ASP A 9 15.77 1.84 -2.70
C ASP A 9 17.25 1.82 -3.07
N PRO A 10 17.70 2.63 -4.05
CA PRO A 10 19.12 2.64 -4.44
C PRO A 10 20.07 2.99 -3.29
N GLU A 11 19.61 3.75 -2.31
CA GLU A 11 20.44 4.18 -1.17
C GLU A 11 20.30 3.27 0.04
N GLN A 12 19.09 2.82 0.32
CA GLN A 12 18.79 2.07 1.54
C GLN A 12 18.70 0.56 1.33
N GLY A 13 18.65 0.11 0.09
CA GLY A 13 18.51 -1.30 -0.21
C GLY A 13 17.07 -1.79 -0.14
N LYS A 14 16.89 -3.06 0.16
CA LYS A 14 15.57 -3.71 0.14
C LYS A 14 14.80 -3.45 1.42
N PHE A 15 13.55 -3.06 1.30
CA PHE A 15 12.66 -2.84 2.46
C PHE A 15 11.24 -3.28 2.15
N GLN A 16 10.45 -3.45 3.20
CA GLN A 16 9.07 -3.91 3.11
C GLN A 16 8.11 -2.75 3.33
N VAL A 17 7.10 -2.64 2.47
CA VAL A 17 6.04 -1.63 2.58
C VAL A 17 4.73 -2.33 2.93
N HIS A 18 4.01 -1.77 3.88
CA HIS A 18 2.70 -2.25 4.31
C HIS A 18 1.68 -1.14 4.20
N ALA A 19 0.52 -1.47 3.66
CA ALA A 19 -0.62 -0.55 3.61
C ALA A 19 -1.79 -1.22 4.29
N VAL A 20 -2.29 -0.62 5.37
CA VAL A 20 -3.43 -1.14 6.13
C VAL A 20 -4.66 -0.31 5.82
N PHE A 21 -5.67 -0.95 5.24
CA PHE A 21 -6.94 -0.32 4.88
C PHE A 21 -8.01 -0.72 5.89
N HIS A 22 -8.57 0.26 6.61
CA HIS A 22 -9.57 0.01 7.62
C HIS A 22 -10.49 1.21 7.78
N GLY A 23 -11.80 0.98 7.72
CA GLY A 23 -12.80 2.02 7.91
C GLY A 23 -12.69 3.20 6.94
N GLY A 24 -12.29 2.94 5.69
CA GLY A 24 -12.13 3.97 4.68
C GLY A 24 -10.84 4.75 4.78
N ASN A 25 -9.97 4.41 5.72
CA ASN A 25 -8.67 5.05 5.94
C ASN A 25 -7.53 4.11 5.55
N LEU A 26 -6.42 4.68 5.15
CA LEU A 26 -5.25 3.94 4.75
C LEU A 26 -4.04 4.38 5.58
N LYS A 27 -3.37 3.41 6.19
CA LYS A 27 -2.17 3.65 6.98
C LYS A 27 -0.98 2.98 6.30
N TRP A 28 0.08 3.75 6.10
CA TRP A 28 1.29 3.26 5.46
C TRP A 28 2.40 3.06 6.48
N LEU A 29 3.08 1.92 6.37
CA LEU A 29 4.20 1.56 7.24
C LEU A 29 5.30 0.96 6.39
N SER A 30 6.54 1.09 6.84
CA SER A 30 7.67 0.45 6.19
C SER A 30 8.62 -0.10 7.24
N LYS A 31 9.39 -1.10 6.82
CA LYS A 31 10.33 -1.79 7.69
C LYS A 31 11.53 -2.27 6.87
N GLN A 32 12.72 -1.98 7.37
CA GLN A 32 13.96 -2.34 6.72
C GLN A 32 14.58 -3.55 7.41
N GLY A 33 14.44 -4.74 6.81
CA GLY A 33 14.97 -5.98 7.35
C GLY A 33 14.18 -6.54 8.52
N HIS A 34 14.68 -7.67 9.06
CA HIS A 34 13.96 -8.41 10.10
C HIS A 34 14.08 -7.81 11.49
N PHE A 35 15.12 -7.05 11.74
CA PHE A 35 15.41 -6.50 13.07
C PHE A 35 14.94 -5.06 13.24
N SER A 36 14.35 -4.48 12.20
CA SER A 36 13.83 -3.12 12.27
C SER A 36 12.38 -3.12 12.74
N SER A 37 11.96 -2.02 13.35
CA SER A 37 10.57 -1.80 13.72
C SER A 37 9.80 -1.20 12.56
N TRP A 38 8.48 -1.42 12.54
CA TRP A 38 7.59 -0.76 11.58
C TRP A 38 7.55 0.74 11.89
N GLU A 39 7.74 1.56 10.88
CA GLU A 39 7.72 3.00 10.99
C GLU A 39 6.71 3.61 10.02
N PRO A 40 6.17 4.82 10.33
CA PRO A 40 5.32 5.51 9.37
C PRO A 40 6.04 5.69 8.03
N HIS A 41 5.32 5.47 6.95
CA HIS A 41 5.88 5.52 5.60
C HIS A 41 5.14 6.55 4.77
N ALA A 42 5.88 7.45 4.10
CA ALA A 42 5.30 8.38 3.15
C ALA A 42 5.26 7.69 1.78
N PRO A 43 4.06 7.35 1.27
CA PRO A 43 3.96 6.60 0.02
C PRO A 43 4.42 7.43 -1.18
N THR A 44 5.12 6.77 -2.10
CA THR A 44 5.51 7.35 -3.37
C THR A 44 4.43 7.08 -4.42
N VAL A 45 4.56 7.68 -5.59
CA VAL A 45 3.67 7.38 -6.72
C VAL A 45 3.72 5.89 -7.04
N GLU A 46 4.90 5.29 -6.98
CA GLU A 46 5.08 3.86 -7.24
C GLU A 46 4.37 3.00 -6.21
N ASP A 47 4.39 3.41 -4.95
CA ASP A 47 3.67 2.70 -3.88
C ASP A 47 2.17 2.70 -4.15
N TRP A 48 1.61 3.84 -4.56
CA TRP A 48 0.19 3.94 -4.89
C TRP A 48 -0.16 3.07 -6.09
N ASP A 49 0.67 3.05 -7.12
CA ASP A 49 0.47 2.21 -8.30
C ASP A 49 0.49 0.73 -7.91
N ARG A 50 1.43 0.36 -7.06
CA ARG A 50 1.53 -1.02 -6.57
C ARG A 50 0.30 -1.41 -5.76
N LEU A 51 -0.18 -0.51 -4.89
CA LEU A 51 -1.38 -0.76 -4.10
C LEU A 51 -2.58 -1.03 -4.99
N VAL A 52 -2.80 -0.20 -6.01
CA VAL A 52 -3.93 -0.38 -6.93
C VAL A 52 -3.80 -1.68 -7.71
N THR A 53 -2.59 -2.04 -8.14
CA THR A 53 -2.34 -3.31 -8.83
C THR A 53 -2.70 -4.49 -7.93
N GLU A 54 -2.31 -4.47 -6.67
CA GLU A 54 -2.65 -5.53 -5.72
C GLU A 54 -4.15 -5.56 -5.43
N ALA A 55 -4.79 -4.40 -5.35
CA ALA A 55 -6.24 -4.30 -5.16
C ALA A 55 -6.99 -4.88 -6.37
N ASP A 56 -6.53 -4.63 -7.59
CA ASP A 56 -7.11 -5.20 -8.80
C ASP A 56 -7.10 -6.73 -8.75
N LYS A 57 -5.99 -7.30 -8.32
CA LYS A 57 -5.87 -8.76 -8.19
C LYS A 57 -6.86 -9.33 -7.18
N ARG A 58 -7.05 -8.64 -6.06
CA ARG A 58 -8.01 -9.06 -5.03
C ARG A 58 -9.44 -8.91 -5.50
N MET A 59 -9.76 -7.87 -6.28
CA MET A 59 -11.08 -7.70 -6.88
C MET A 59 -11.40 -8.88 -7.80
N ALA A 60 -10.46 -9.28 -8.65
CA ALA A 60 -10.63 -10.40 -9.57
C ALA A 60 -10.90 -11.71 -8.82
N ARG A 61 -10.36 -11.85 -7.61
CA ARG A 61 -10.57 -13.03 -6.76
C ARG A 61 -11.73 -12.86 -5.78
N ARG A 62 -12.47 -11.77 -5.87
CA ARG A 62 -13.59 -11.43 -4.97
C ARG A 62 -13.17 -11.29 -3.51
N LEU A 63 -11.92 -10.94 -3.27
CA LEU A 63 -11.38 -10.69 -1.91
C LEU A 63 -11.50 -9.22 -1.52
N LEU A 64 -11.92 -8.38 -2.44
CA LEU A 64 -12.11 -6.94 -2.24
C LEU A 64 -13.40 -6.54 -2.91
N SER A 65 -14.27 -5.82 -2.19
CA SER A 65 -15.55 -5.37 -2.77
C SER A 65 -15.34 -4.19 -3.71
N PRO A 66 -16.26 -4.00 -4.70
CA PRO A 66 -16.19 -2.82 -5.58
C PRO A 66 -16.20 -1.51 -4.82
N LYS A 67 -16.94 -1.44 -3.70
CA LYS A 67 -16.98 -0.25 -2.84
C LYS A 67 -15.64 0.05 -2.22
N GLN A 68 -14.96 -0.96 -1.69
CA GLN A 68 -13.63 -0.80 -1.11
C GLN A 68 -12.61 -0.38 -2.16
N TYR A 69 -12.66 -0.99 -3.33
CA TYR A 69 -11.78 -0.66 -4.44
C TYR A 69 -11.95 0.80 -4.88
N LYS A 70 -13.19 1.25 -4.97
CA LYS A 70 -13.51 2.62 -5.33
C LYS A 70 -12.95 3.61 -4.30
N THR A 71 -13.04 3.26 -3.01
CA THR A 71 -12.48 4.07 -1.93
C THR A 71 -10.96 4.17 -2.03
N LEU A 72 -10.28 3.05 -2.31
CA LEU A 72 -8.83 3.05 -2.48
C LEU A 72 -8.40 3.94 -3.64
N ARG A 73 -9.12 3.87 -4.76
CA ARG A 73 -8.81 4.72 -5.91
C ARG A 73 -9.03 6.20 -5.63
N SER A 74 -10.06 6.53 -4.84
CA SER A 74 -10.30 7.91 -4.42
C SER A 74 -9.17 8.44 -3.54
N LEU A 75 -8.66 7.61 -2.64
CA LEU A 75 -7.54 7.99 -1.78
C LEU A 75 -6.27 8.24 -2.60
N LYS A 76 -6.02 7.40 -3.59
CA LYS A 76 -4.90 7.60 -4.52
C LYS A 76 -5.01 8.94 -5.24
N LYS A 77 -6.20 9.25 -5.76
CA LYS A 77 -6.45 10.50 -6.48
C LYS A 77 -6.21 11.71 -5.59
N ARG A 78 -6.64 11.65 -4.33
CA ARG A 78 -6.40 12.74 -3.37
C ARG A 78 -4.92 12.94 -3.11
N SER A 79 -4.13 11.89 -3.09
CA SER A 79 -2.69 11.98 -2.86
C SER A 79 -1.95 12.69 -3.99
N GLU A 80 -2.55 12.72 -5.17
CA GLU A 80 -1.98 13.37 -6.35
C GLU A 80 -2.28 14.88 -6.41
N LEU A 81 -3.12 15.37 -5.51
CA LEU A 81 -3.46 16.82 -5.42
C LEU A 81 -2.43 17.58 -4.49
#